data_04aa56c617f43f764c914b3067a8633f
#
_entry.id   04aa56c617f43f764c914b3067a8633f
#
_cell.length_a   1.000
_cell.length_b   1.000
_cell.length_c   1.000
_cell.angle_alpha   90.00
_cell.angle_beta   90.00
_cell.angle_gamma   90.00
#
_symmetry.space_group_name_H-M   'P 1'
#
loop_
_entity.id
_entity.type
_entity.pdbx_description
1 polymer ?
#
loop_
_entity_poly.entity_id
_entity_poly.type
_entity_poly.pdbx_seq_one_letter_code
_entity_poly.pdbx_strand_id
1 'polypeptide(L)'
;KEETKQYHLMVYAAPKAISAAYSEFAENAGLTMAGITYTGDSVYHAVRGEYATGTHILVKIELKGTSISIINNGELALQRNINYGVDSAVETVRAFPEFGDRLDVGEALEVLCNRRCIYSALDMMPADEMASDEDKMLETARAEVTESLRYMIGNISRIMDYYISRHTDATFETIDCCGLGAQVQGLMELL
;
A
#
# COMPACT_ATOMS: atom_id res chain seq x y z
N LYS A 1 9.48 -23.41 40.47
CA LYS A 1 9.31 -22.08 39.82
C LYS A 1 8.13 -22.23 38.89
N GLU A 2 7.02 -21.55 39.19
CA GLU A 2 5.92 -21.42 38.24
C GLU A 2 6.39 -20.62 37.04
N GLU A 3 6.39 -21.24 35.87
CA GLU A 3 6.62 -20.52 34.61
C GLU A 3 5.40 -19.60 34.38
N THR A 4 5.62 -18.32 34.45
CA THR A 4 4.61 -17.33 34.14
C THR A 4 4.34 -17.39 32.64
N LYS A 5 3.22 -17.98 32.23
CA LYS A 5 2.80 -17.99 30.82
C LYS A 5 2.51 -16.54 30.42
N GLN A 6 3.29 -16.04 29.48
CA GLN A 6 3.02 -14.74 28.84
C GLN A 6 2.33 -14.97 27.49
N TYR A 7 1.34 -14.13 27.19
CA TYR A 7 0.65 -14.14 25.90
C TYR A 7 0.99 -12.85 25.18
N HIS A 8 1.37 -12.96 23.92
CA HIS A 8 1.46 -11.82 23.04
C HIS A 8 0.11 -11.62 22.37
N LEU A 9 -0.46 -10.42 22.53
CA LEU A 9 -1.78 -10.10 22.02
C LEU A 9 -1.68 -8.91 21.07
N MET A 10 -2.24 -9.05 19.87
CA MET A 10 -2.52 -7.93 19.00
C MET A 10 -3.91 -7.38 19.35
N VAL A 11 -3.98 -6.10 19.69
CA VAL A 11 -5.23 -5.44 20.11
C VAL A 11 -5.64 -4.41 19.06
N TYR A 12 -6.85 -4.54 18.57
CA TYR A 12 -7.47 -3.57 17.67
C TYR A 12 -8.56 -2.81 18.42
N ALA A 13 -8.63 -1.50 18.21
CA ALA A 13 -9.68 -0.66 18.74
C ALA A 13 -10.34 0.15 17.62
N ALA A 14 -11.65 0.16 17.60
CA ALA A 14 -12.44 0.96 16.67
C ALA A 14 -13.49 1.79 17.44
N PRO A 15 -13.85 2.99 16.95
CA PRO A 15 -14.95 3.76 17.52
C PRO A 15 -16.27 2.95 17.51
N LYS A 16 -16.99 2.95 18.61
CA LYS A 16 -18.29 2.24 18.73
C LYS A 16 -19.30 2.65 17.65
N ALA A 17 -19.25 3.91 17.21
CA ALA A 17 -20.15 4.41 16.16
C ALA A 17 -19.97 3.65 14.83
N ILE A 18 -18.73 3.25 14.49
CA ILE A 18 -18.45 2.49 13.28
C ILE A 18 -19.06 1.10 13.39
N SER A 19 -18.81 0.38 14.48
CA SER A 19 -19.37 -0.96 14.67
C SER A 19 -20.89 -0.93 14.72
N ALA A 20 -21.50 0.07 15.39
CA ALA A 20 -22.94 0.23 15.43
C ALA A 20 -23.56 0.48 14.03
N ALA A 21 -22.91 1.32 13.20
CA ALA A 21 -23.39 1.58 11.85
C ALA A 21 -23.38 0.32 10.95
N TYR A 22 -22.33 -0.52 11.09
CA TYR A 22 -22.30 -1.80 10.36
C TYR A 22 -23.35 -2.80 10.88
N SER A 23 -23.62 -2.81 12.20
CA SER A 23 -24.70 -3.64 12.76
C SER A 23 -26.05 -3.22 12.24
N GLU A 24 -26.36 -1.93 12.28
CA GLU A 24 -27.60 -1.35 11.77
C GLU A 24 -27.77 -1.63 10.26
N PHE A 25 -26.69 -1.47 9.48
CA PHE A 25 -26.69 -1.81 8.06
C PHE A 25 -27.08 -3.29 7.82
N ALA A 26 -26.45 -4.22 8.56
CA ALA A 26 -26.74 -5.64 8.43
C ALA A 26 -28.18 -5.97 8.83
N GLU A 27 -28.69 -5.41 9.94
CA GLU A 27 -30.06 -5.58 10.39
C GLU A 27 -31.08 -5.06 9.35
N ASN A 28 -30.84 -3.86 8.80
CA ASN A 28 -31.69 -3.27 7.76
C ASN A 28 -31.68 -4.08 6.47
N ALA A 29 -30.60 -4.80 6.18
CA ALA A 29 -30.48 -5.71 5.05
C ALA A 29 -31.08 -7.12 5.34
N GLY A 30 -31.63 -7.34 6.53
CA GLY A 30 -32.16 -8.67 6.95
C GLY A 30 -31.07 -9.72 7.19
N LEU A 31 -29.84 -9.28 7.45
CA LEU A 31 -28.68 -10.15 7.68
C LEU A 31 -28.37 -10.26 9.17
N THR A 32 -27.98 -11.44 9.61
CA THR A 32 -27.42 -11.66 10.96
C THR A 32 -25.92 -11.46 10.91
N MET A 33 -25.40 -10.47 11.64
CA MET A 33 -23.99 -10.21 11.71
C MET A 33 -23.31 -11.25 12.63
N ALA A 34 -22.37 -12.03 12.08
CA ALA A 34 -21.61 -13.02 12.84
C ALA A 34 -20.41 -12.40 13.57
N GLY A 35 -19.92 -11.26 13.10
CA GLY A 35 -18.78 -10.55 13.67
C GLY A 35 -18.29 -9.42 12.77
N ILE A 36 -17.42 -8.57 13.33
CA ILE A 36 -16.71 -7.54 12.60
C ILE A 36 -15.23 -7.83 12.76
N THR A 37 -14.50 -7.89 11.65
CA THR A 37 -13.06 -7.99 11.65
C THR A 37 -12.45 -6.81 10.91
N TYR A 38 -11.19 -6.55 11.19
CA TYR A 38 -10.42 -5.50 10.55
C TYR A 38 -9.80 -6.00 9.24
N THR A 39 -9.84 -5.19 8.19
CA THR A 39 -9.41 -5.62 6.84
C THR A 39 -7.97 -6.14 6.80
N GLY A 40 -7.06 -5.51 7.52
CA GLY A 40 -5.66 -5.95 7.59
C GLY A 40 -5.50 -7.31 8.26
N ASP A 41 -6.28 -7.62 9.29
CA ASP A 41 -6.32 -8.93 9.92
C ASP A 41 -6.85 -10.00 8.96
N SER A 42 -7.88 -9.67 8.19
CA SER A 42 -8.41 -10.58 7.17
C SER A 42 -7.38 -10.91 6.09
N VAL A 43 -6.64 -9.91 5.61
CA VAL A 43 -5.55 -10.10 4.62
C VAL A 43 -4.44 -10.95 5.22
N TYR A 44 -3.98 -10.64 6.44
CA TYR A 44 -2.98 -11.45 7.13
C TYR A 44 -3.41 -12.91 7.25
N HIS A 45 -4.63 -13.19 7.71
CA HIS A 45 -5.13 -14.56 7.83
C HIS A 45 -5.23 -15.30 6.50
N ALA A 46 -5.48 -14.59 5.40
CA ALA A 46 -5.54 -15.19 4.07
C ALA A 46 -4.17 -15.67 3.58
N VAL A 47 -3.08 -14.97 3.95
CA VAL A 47 -1.74 -15.21 3.37
C VAL A 47 -0.71 -15.71 4.39
N ARG A 48 -1.03 -15.78 5.68
CA ARG A 48 -0.06 -16.11 6.74
C ARG A 48 0.68 -17.44 6.54
N GLY A 49 0.09 -18.38 5.81
CA GLY A 49 0.72 -19.66 5.52
C GLY A 49 1.96 -19.55 4.62
N GLU A 50 2.08 -18.47 3.86
CA GLU A 50 3.22 -18.19 2.98
C GLU A 50 4.41 -17.58 3.73
N TYR A 51 4.17 -17.06 4.94
CA TYR A 51 5.14 -16.34 5.77
C TYR A 51 5.51 -17.13 7.06
N ALA A 52 5.59 -18.44 6.98
CA ALA A 52 5.78 -19.33 8.15
C ALA A 52 7.13 -19.10 8.85
N THR A 53 8.15 -18.64 8.14
CA THR A 53 9.50 -18.37 8.65
C THR A 53 9.99 -17.02 8.18
N GLY A 54 10.92 -16.41 8.91
CA GLY A 54 11.52 -15.13 8.52
C GLY A 54 10.67 -13.91 8.85
N THR A 55 11.15 -12.74 8.42
CA THR A 55 10.44 -11.47 8.59
C THR A 55 10.07 -10.89 7.23
N HIS A 56 8.80 -10.66 7.02
CA HIS A 56 8.23 -10.22 5.75
C HIS A 56 7.38 -8.97 5.93
N ILE A 57 7.29 -8.19 4.87
CA ILE A 57 6.42 -7.02 4.82
C ILE A 57 5.34 -7.25 3.79
N LEU A 58 4.08 -7.12 4.20
CA LEU A 58 2.94 -7.12 3.32
C LEU A 58 2.35 -5.72 3.27
N VAL A 59 2.38 -5.10 2.09
CA VAL A 59 1.85 -3.77 1.83
C VAL A 59 0.59 -3.89 0.98
N LYS A 60 -0.57 -3.54 1.57
CA LYS A 60 -1.83 -3.47 0.83
C LYS A 60 -2.11 -2.02 0.47
N ILE A 61 -1.97 -1.69 -0.80
CA ILE A 61 -2.17 -0.33 -1.32
C ILE A 61 -3.51 -0.25 -2.03
N GLU A 62 -4.37 0.64 -1.55
CA GLU A 62 -5.66 0.96 -2.13
C GLU A 62 -5.68 2.39 -2.70
N LEU A 63 -6.82 2.84 -3.21
CA LEU A 63 -6.94 4.18 -3.76
C LEU A 63 -6.57 5.27 -2.74
N LYS A 64 -7.13 5.23 -1.54
CA LYS A 64 -7.00 6.30 -0.52
C LYS A 64 -6.28 5.88 0.76
N GLY A 65 -5.74 4.70 0.81
CA GLY A 65 -5.08 4.21 2.02
C GLY A 65 -4.17 3.03 1.77
N THR A 66 -3.17 2.91 2.62
CA THR A 66 -2.23 1.79 2.59
C THR A 66 -2.16 1.14 3.97
N SER A 67 -2.23 -0.17 3.99
CA SER A 67 -2.03 -0.98 5.19
C SER A 67 -0.69 -1.70 5.08
N ILE A 68 0.14 -1.58 6.11
CA ILE A 68 1.46 -2.17 6.18
C ILE A 68 1.46 -3.17 7.33
N SER A 69 1.75 -4.43 7.03
CA SER A 69 1.83 -5.52 8.01
C SER A 69 3.23 -6.11 7.99
N ILE A 70 3.85 -6.23 9.16
CA ILE A 70 5.11 -6.94 9.34
C ILE A 70 4.79 -8.27 10.00
N ILE A 71 5.17 -9.36 9.33
CA ILE A 71 4.92 -10.74 9.74
C ILE A 71 6.27 -11.36 10.06
N ASN A 72 6.42 -11.90 11.26
CA ASN A 72 7.64 -12.54 11.72
C ASN A 72 7.34 -13.98 12.14
N ASN A 73 7.94 -14.94 11.46
CA ASN A 73 7.72 -16.39 11.71
C ASN A 73 6.24 -16.76 11.77
N GLY A 74 5.46 -16.27 10.81
CA GLY A 74 4.03 -16.54 10.71
C GLY A 74 3.13 -15.75 11.67
N GLU A 75 3.70 -14.89 12.53
CA GLU A 75 2.95 -14.06 13.46
C GLU A 75 2.93 -12.59 13.03
N LEU A 76 1.79 -11.94 13.16
CA LEU A 76 1.64 -10.52 12.89
C LEU A 76 2.34 -9.71 14.00
N ALA A 77 3.52 -9.18 13.70
CA ALA A 77 4.36 -8.45 14.65
C ALA A 77 4.00 -6.97 14.74
N LEU A 78 3.65 -6.34 13.62
CA LEU A 78 3.27 -4.94 13.54
C LEU A 78 2.25 -4.74 12.43
N GLN A 79 1.29 -3.85 12.66
CA GLN A 79 0.40 -3.38 11.60
C GLN A 79 0.14 -1.89 11.74
N ARG A 80 0.18 -1.19 10.61
CA ARG A 80 -0.09 0.26 10.53
C ARG A 80 -0.90 0.57 9.28
N ASN A 81 -1.78 1.56 9.43
CA ASN A 81 -2.48 2.16 8.30
C ASN A 81 -2.03 3.59 8.12
N ILE A 82 -1.89 3.99 6.87
CA ILE A 82 -1.67 5.36 6.46
C ILE A 82 -2.80 5.79 5.53
N ASN A 83 -3.24 7.05 5.65
CA ASN A 83 -4.32 7.61 4.83
C ASN A 83 -3.77 8.17 3.51
N TYR A 84 -2.94 7.38 2.84
CA TYR A 84 -2.34 7.67 1.54
C TYR A 84 -2.35 6.39 0.72
N GLY A 85 -2.80 6.51 -0.51
CA GLY A 85 -2.83 5.43 -1.48
C GLY A 85 -2.33 5.92 -2.83
N VAL A 86 -2.90 5.40 -3.91
CA VAL A 86 -2.53 5.80 -5.27
C VAL A 86 -3.38 6.97 -5.80
N ASP A 87 -4.27 7.55 -5.00
CA ASP A 87 -5.14 8.67 -5.40
C ASP A 87 -4.35 9.90 -5.83
N SER A 88 -3.22 10.21 -5.18
CA SER A 88 -2.34 11.29 -5.60
C SER A 88 -1.79 11.08 -7.02
N ALA A 89 -1.37 9.86 -7.34
CA ALA A 89 -0.92 9.51 -8.70
C ALA A 89 -2.06 9.59 -9.72
N VAL A 90 -3.26 9.13 -9.36
CA VAL A 90 -4.47 9.26 -10.20
C VAL A 90 -4.76 10.72 -10.52
N GLU A 91 -4.77 11.59 -9.50
CA GLU A 91 -5.03 13.02 -9.73
C GLU A 91 -3.92 13.69 -10.56
N THR A 92 -2.67 13.28 -10.38
CA THR A 92 -1.56 13.78 -11.21
C THR A 92 -1.71 13.32 -12.66
N VAL A 93 -2.04 12.05 -12.92
CA VAL A 93 -2.32 11.56 -14.29
C VAL A 93 -3.44 12.36 -14.96
N ARG A 94 -4.49 12.71 -14.21
CA ARG A 94 -5.61 13.53 -14.73
C ARG A 94 -5.22 14.97 -15.03
N ALA A 95 -4.19 15.48 -14.36
CA ALA A 95 -3.73 16.86 -14.55
C ALA A 95 -2.84 17.03 -15.79
N PHE A 96 -2.26 15.95 -16.29
CA PHE A 96 -1.31 15.98 -17.40
C PHE A 96 -1.91 15.41 -18.70
N PRO A 97 -2.09 16.24 -19.75
CA PRO A 97 -2.68 15.82 -21.03
C PRO A 97 -1.88 14.74 -21.77
N GLU A 98 -0.58 14.57 -21.44
CA GLU A 98 0.31 13.55 -21.99
C GLU A 98 -0.18 12.11 -21.70
N PHE A 99 -0.97 11.95 -20.65
CA PHE A 99 -1.61 10.67 -20.31
C PHE A 99 -2.98 10.47 -20.95
N GLY A 100 -3.65 11.55 -21.31
CA GLY A 100 -4.96 11.59 -21.94
C GLY A 100 -5.71 12.87 -21.62
N ASP A 101 -6.62 13.27 -22.51
CA ASP A 101 -7.41 14.49 -22.35
C ASP A 101 -8.64 14.24 -21.46
N ARG A 102 -8.81 15.02 -20.41
CA ARG A 102 -9.98 15.04 -19.52
C ARG A 102 -10.37 13.69 -18.91
N LEU A 103 -9.39 12.92 -18.48
CA LEU A 103 -9.60 11.61 -17.88
C LEU A 103 -10.48 11.71 -16.62
N ASP A 104 -11.41 10.81 -16.46
CA ASP A 104 -12.07 10.56 -15.19
C ASP A 104 -11.16 9.71 -14.26
N VAL A 105 -11.60 9.47 -13.01
CA VAL A 105 -10.81 8.70 -12.02
C VAL A 105 -10.58 7.27 -12.47
N GLY A 106 -11.57 6.63 -13.11
CA GLY A 106 -11.47 5.24 -13.59
C GLY A 106 -10.50 5.13 -14.75
N GLU A 107 -10.61 6.03 -15.73
CA GLU A 107 -9.73 6.11 -16.89
C GLU A 107 -8.27 6.39 -16.50
N ALA A 108 -8.04 7.32 -15.57
CA ALA A 108 -6.70 7.61 -15.07
C ALA A 108 -6.10 6.42 -14.32
N LEU A 109 -6.92 5.67 -13.59
CA LEU A 109 -6.49 4.44 -12.95
C LEU A 109 -6.12 3.35 -13.98
N GLU A 110 -6.91 3.20 -15.04
CA GLU A 110 -6.58 2.29 -16.15
C GLU A 110 -5.25 2.68 -16.82
N VAL A 111 -5.01 3.99 -16.99
CA VAL A 111 -3.73 4.49 -17.50
C VAL A 111 -2.57 4.08 -16.58
N LEU A 112 -2.70 4.26 -15.25
CA LEU A 112 -1.68 3.86 -14.28
C LEU A 112 -1.42 2.34 -14.28
N CYS A 113 -2.46 1.53 -14.47
CA CYS A 113 -2.33 0.08 -14.50
C CYS A 113 -1.77 -0.45 -15.83
N ASN A 114 -2.05 0.22 -16.95
CA ASN A 114 -1.72 -0.29 -18.30
C ASN A 114 -0.54 0.42 -18.96
N ARG A 115 -0.13 1.58 -18.43
CA ARG A 115 1.00 2.37 -18.95
C ARG A 115 2.01 2.62 -17.85
N ARG A 116 3.30 2.67 -18.22
CA ARG A 116 4.36 3.04 -17.28
C ARG A 116 4.35 4.55 -17.06
N CYS A 117 3.64 5.01 -16.04
CA CYS A 117 3.53 6.42 -15.65
C CYS A 117 4.51 6.80 -14.53
N ILE A 118 5.25 5.84 -13.98
CA ILE A 118 6.15 6.01 -12.84
C ILE A 118 7.59 5.81 -13.33
N TYR A 119 8.50 6.68 -12.90
CA TYR A 119 9.93 6.47 -13.06
C TYR A 119 10.45 5.50 -12.01
N SER A 120 11.25 4.51 -12.46
CA SER A 120 12.09 3.73 -11.55
C SER A 120 13.53 4.26 -11.57
N ALA A 121 14.33 3.80 -10.61
CA ALA A 121 15.77 4.08 -10.58
C ALA A 121 16.50 3.56 -11.85
N LEU A 122 15.90 2.58 -12.54
CA LEU A 122 16.41 2.00 -13.79
C LEU A 122 16.17 2.90 -15.01
N ASP A 123 15.20 3.81 -14.93
CA ASP A 123 14.86 4.74 -16.02
C ASP A 123 15.71 6.02 -16.00
N MET A 124 16.58 6.20 -15.00
CA MET A 124 17.46 7.38 -14.89
C MET A 124 18.67 7.28 -15.86
N MET A 125 18.41 6.96 -17.12
CA MET A 125 19.40 7.26 -18.17
C MET A 125 19.35 8.74 -18.50
N PRO A 126 20.51 9.39 -18.77
CA PRO A 126 20.51 10.79 -19.16
C PRO A 126 19.57 10.97 -20.35
N ALA A 127 18.70 11.99 -20.26
CA ALA A 127 17.80 12.35 -21.35
C ALA A 127 18.60 12.45 -22.63
N ASP A 128 18.18 11.72 -23.66
CA ASP A 128 18.81 11.79 -24.97
C ASP A 128 18.72 13.27 -25.44
N GLU A 129 19.85 13.90 -25.73
CA GLU A 129 19.88 15.30 -26.19
C GLU A 129 19.04 15.50 -27.47
N MET A 130 18.63 14.41 -28.13
CA MET A 130 17.78 14.38 -29.31
C MET A 130 16.29 14.11 -29.03
N ALA A 131 15.87 14.01 -27.76
CA ALA A 131 14.47 13.78 -27.40
C ALA A 131 13.57 14.93 -27.91
N SER A 132 12.43 14.58 -28.47
CA SER A 132 11.43 15.56 -28.93
C SER A 132 10.85 16.36 -27.75
N ASP A 133 10.23 17.50 -28.05
CA ASP A 133 9.57 18.29 -27.00
C ASP A 133 8.41 17.51 -26.36
N GLU A 134 7.72 16.66 -27.12
CA GLU A 134 6.67 15.76 -26.60
C GLU A 134 7.24 14.72 -25.64
N ASP A 135 8.40 14.11 -25.94
CA ASP A 135 9.07 13.17 -25.06
C ASP A 135 9.46 13.84 -23.73
N LYS A 136 10.00 15.06 -23.79
CA LYS A 136 10.36 15.83 -22.57
C LYS A 136 9.15 16.18 -21.72
N MET A 137 8.01 16.50 -22.34
CA MET A 137 6.76 16.76 -21.62
C MET A 137 6.25 15.51 -20.94
N LEU A 138 6.25 14.36 -21.61
CA LEU A 138 5.88 13.08 -21.03
C LEU A 138 6.81 12.67 -19.88
N GLU A 139 8.13 12.90 -20.03
CA GLU A 139 9.08 12.63 -18.94
C GLU A 139 8.82 13.51 -17.71
N THR A 140 8.51 14.79 -17.94
CA THR A 140 8.11 15.69 -16.85
C THR A 140 6.85 15.21 -16.15
N ALA A 141 5.83 14.82 -16.91
CA ALA A 141 4.59 14.30 -16.38
C ALA A 141 4.82 13.02 -15.54
N ARG A 142 5.67 12.10 -16.02
CA ARG A 142 6.05 10.88 -15.28
C ARG A 142 6.80 11.20 -13.99
N ALA A 143 7.69 12.19 -14.00
CA ALA A 143 8.40 12.63 -12.79
C ALA A 143 7.42 13.15 -11.74
N GLU A 144 6.42 13.92 -12.13
CA GLU A 144 5.39 14.46 -11.23
C GLU A 144 4.51 13.33 -10.65
N VAL A 145 4.13 12.32 -11.45
CA VAL A 145 3.41 11.14 -10.95
C VAL A 145 4.25 10.41 -9.90
N THR A 146 5.54 10.22 -10.16
CA THR A 146 6.46 9.55 -9.23
C THR A 146 6.61 10.34 -7.94
N GLU A 147 6.77 11.67 -8.04
CA GLU A 147 6.87 12.56 -6.88
C GLU A 147 5.60 12.53 -6.02
N SER A 148 4.43 12.43 -6.65
CA SER A 148 3.15 12.36 -5.94
C SER A 148 3.04 11.17 -4.98
N LEU A 149 3.78 10.09 -5.24
CA LEU A 149 3.82 8.88 -4.42
C LEU A 149 4.86 8.93 -3.30
N ARG A 150 5.77 9.90 -3.31
CA ARG A 150 6.91 9.99 -2.38
C ARG A 150 6.48 9.95 -0.91
N TYR A 151 5.37 10.59 -0.57
CA TYR A 151 4.89 10.62 0.81
C TYR A 151 4.42 9.25 1.28
N MET A 152 3.71 8.51 0.45
CA MET A 152 3.27 7.14 0.74
C MET A 152 4.49 6.23 0.95
N ILE A 153 5.43 6.25 0.02
CA ILE A 153 6.65 5.44 0.06
C ILE A 153 7.49 5.77 1.29
N GLY A 154 7.69 7.06 1.58
CA GLY A 154 8.42 7.50 2.76
C GLY A 154 7.76 7.10 4.09
N ASN A 155 6.45 6.93 4.14
CA ASN A 155 5.78 6.38 5.32
C ASN A 155 6.01 4.87 5.45
N ILE A 156 6.02 4.12 4.35
CA ILE A 156 6.33 2.68 4.35
C ILE A 156 7.75 2.49 4.89
N SER A 157 8.74 3.20 4.33
CA SER A 157 10.14 3.15 4.78
C SER A 157 10.30 3.47 6.28
N ARG A 158 9.61 4.51 6.77
CA ARG A 158 9.65 4.86 8.21
C ARG A 158 9.10 3.77 9.13
N ILE A 159 8.10 3.03 8.68
CA ILE A 159 7.53 1.91 9.45
C ILE A 159 8.52 0.74 9.48
N MET A 160 9.23 0.50 8.38
CA MET A 160 10.31 -0.49 8.31
C MET A 160 11.45 -0.12 9.27
N ASP A 161 11.93 1.10 9.20
CA ASP A 161 13.01 1.62 10.08
C ASP A 161 12.62 1.54 11.54
N TYR A 162 11.36 1.90 11.86
CA TYR A 162 10.84 1.78 13.22
C TYR A 162 10.90 0.34 13.71
N TYR A 163 10.52 -0.63 12.89
CA TYR A 163 10.55 -2.05 13.27
C TYR A 163 11.99 -2.53 13.49
N ILE A 164 12.90 -2.26 12.55
CA ILE A 164 14.33 -2.63 12.64
C ILE A 164 14.98 -2.00 13.87
N SER A 165 14.66 -0.75 14.19
CA SER A 165 15.23 -0.08 15.37
C SER A 165 14.89 -0.76 16.70
N ARG A 166 13.83 -1.57 16.73
CA ARG A 166 13.40 -2.32 17.92
C ARG A 166 13.73 -3.81 17.87
N HIS A 167 14.08 -4.30 16.70
CA HIS A 167 14.39 -5.70 16.43
C HIS A 167 15.68 -5.73 15.60
N THR A 168 16.80 -5.42 16.28
CA THR A 168 18.12 -5.19 15.64
C THR A 168 18.66 -6.41 14.86
N ASP A 169 18.18 -7.59 15.18
CA ASP A 169 18.55 -8.84 14.51
C ASP A 169 17.61 -9.21 13.36
N ALA A 170 16.55 -8.41 13.15
CA ALA A 170 15.58 -8.68 12.08
C ALA A 170 16.11 -8.17 10.73
N THR A 171 16.01 -9.03 9.73
CA THR A 171 16.20 -8.68 8.31
C THR A 171 14.93 -9.00 7.56
N PHE A 172 14.49 -8.10 6.70
CA PHE A 172 13.33 -8.37 5.85
C PHE A 172 13.75 -9.26 4.69
N GLU A 173 13.04 -10.37 4.52
CA GLU A 173 13.28 -11.33 3.44
C GLU A 173 12.53 -10.92 2.17
N THR A 174 11.27 -10.43 2.32
CA THR A 174 10.46 -9.96 1.20
C THR A 174 9.66 -8.72 1.55
N ILE A 175 9.34 -7.95 0.51
CA ILE A 175 8.29 -6.93 0.51
C ILE A 175 7.28 -7.35 -0.54
N ASP A 176 6.09 -7.74 -0.10
CA ASP A 176 5.01 -8.16 -0.96
C ASP A 176 3.93 -7.10 -1.01
N CYS A 177 3.39 -6.84 -2.21
CA CYS A 177 2.35 -5.87 -2.41
C CYS A 177 1.06 -6.53 -2.88
N CYS A 178 -0.06 -6.05 -2.36
CA CYS A 178 -1.40 -6.46 -2.81
C CYS A 178 -2.34 -5.26 -2.91
N GLY A 179 -3.55 -5.52 -3.38
CA GLY A 179 -4.55 -4.48 -3.63
C GLY A 179 -4.32 -3.76 -4.95
N LEU A 180 -4.90 -2.56 -5.07
CA LEU A 180 -4.87 -1.78 -6.30
C LEU A 180 -3.45 -1.38 -6.70
N GLY A 181 -2.61 -1.01 -5.72
CA GLY A 181 -1.23 -0.61 -5.96
C GLY A 181 -0.37 -1.68 -6.64
N ALA A 182 -0.66 -2.96 -6.40
CA ALA A 182 0.06 -4.06 -7.04
C ALA A 182 -0.14 -4.12 -8.57
N GLN A 183 -1.16 -3.45 -9.09
CA GLN A 183 -1.48 -3.39 -10.51
C GLN A 183 -0.85 -2.16 -11.19
N VAL A 184 -0.38 -1.17 -10.41
CA VAL A 184 0.23 0.06 -10.94
C VAL A 184 1.63 -0.23 -11.44
N GLN A 185 1.85 0.01 -12.75
CA GLN A 185 3.14 -0.27 -13.39
C GLN A 185 4.27 0.61 -12.83
N GLY A 186 5.34 -0.03 -12.38
CA GLY A 186 6.53 0.63 -11.82
C GLY A 186 6.45 0.93 -10.32
N LEU A 187 5.29 0.77 -9.66
CA LEU A 187 5.18 1.07 -8.25
C LEU A 187 6.02 0.15 -7.36
N MET A 188 6.08 -1.14 -7.70
CA MET A 188 6.90 -2.11 -6.95
C MET A 188 8.40 -1.83 -7.03
N GLU A 189 8.85 -1.13 -8.05
CA GLU A 189 10.26 -0.75 -8.21
C GLU A 189 10.65 0.44 -7.32
N LEU A 190 9.66 1.13 -6.75
CA LEU A 190 9.86 2.25 -5.82
C LEU A 190 9.82 1.81 -4.35
N LEU A 191 9.33 0.61 -4.04
CA LEU A 191 9.24 0.04 -2.70
C LEU A 191 10.48 -0.77 -2.35
#